data_05b8f9b0434c1c28808f36fae2a3eeae
#
_entry.id   05b8f9b0434c1c28808f36fae2a3eeae
#
_cell.length_a   1.000
_cell.length_b   1.000
_cell.length_c   1.000
_cell.angle_alpha   90.00
_cell.angle_beta   90.00
_cell.angle_gamma   90.00
#
_symmetry.space_group_name_H-M   'P 1'
#
loop_
_entity.id
_entity.type
_entity.pdbx_description
1 polymer ?
#
loop_
_entity_poly.entity_id
_entity_poly.type
_entity_poly.pdbx_seq_one_letter_code
_entity_poly.pdbx_strand_id
1 'polypeptide(L)'
;MQFDTLIFETREGIAYVTLNRPERLNALSDPLVADLRRAAAVIESNADIRAVLLTGAGRAFCAGADLTGDNAAAGPPQPPAGSTGERIRASMQQHFNPMVNAWYQLRVPVVVAVNGVAAGAGVSLALQGDIVLAAKSATFIELFAPKLGLIPDLGSTFFLPRLVGTARAKGLTLLGDKLTAADAADWGLIWACVDDAVLLERAQSIAQRLAAGPTQAFQRIKTVFNIQPPATLAEQLALEAEHQAALGDTKDFAEGVTAFRDKRAPKFSGA
;
A
#
# COMPACT_ATOMS: atom_id res chain seq x y z
N MET A 1 8.04 -12.88 15.46
CA MET A 1 6.55 -13.02 15.48
C MET A 1 6.18 -13.92 14.32
N GLN A 2 5.26 -14.85 14.49
CA GLN A 2 4.88 -15.80 13.45
C GLN A 2 3.54 -15.36 12.82
N PHE A 3 3.48 -15.38 11.50
CA PHE A 3 2.29 -15.16 10.69
C PHE A 3 2.00 -16.43 9.90
N ASP A 4 0.73 -16.72 9.65
CA ASP A 4 0.33 -17.94 8.95
C ASP A 4 0.34 -17.75 7.43
N THR A 5 0.07 -16.52 6.99
CA THR A 5 -0.15 -16.17 5.57
C THR A 5 0.78 -15.10 5.03
N LEU A 6 1.73 -14.64 5.86
CA LEU A 6 2.78 -13.69 5.51
C LEU A 6 4.16 -14.24 5.87
N ILE A 7 5.15 -13.91 5.05
CA ILE A 7 6.55 -13.91 5.49
C ILE A 7 6.85 -12.48 5.94
N PHE A 8 7.26 -12.32 7.20
CA PHE A 8 7.57 -11.02 7.80
C PHE A 8 8.97 -11.04 8.39
N GLU A 9 9.84 -10.22 7.87
CA GLU A 9 11.22 -10.07 8.31
C GLU A 9 11.54 -8.59 8.53
N THR A 10 12.40 -8.31 9.51
CA THR A 10 12.92 -6.95 9.73
C THR A 10 14.44 -6.99 9.64
N ARG A 11 14.99 -6.15 8.79
CA ARG A 11 16.45 -5.96 8.67
C ARG A 11 16.76 -4.56 8.17
N GLU A 12 17.83 -3.96 8.67
CA GLU A 12 18.31 -2.64 8.22
C GLU A 12 17.24 -1.54 8.26
N GLY A 13 16.35 -1.57 9.25
CA GLY A 13 15.26 -0.60 9.37
C GLY A 13 14.10 -0.81 8.40
N ILE A 14 14.05 -1.92 7.68
CA ILE A 14 13.01 -2.24 6.71
C ILE A 14 12.19 -3.44 7.19
N ALA A 15 10.87 -3.33 7.18
CA ALA A 15 9.97 -4.47 7.27
C ALA A 15 9.72 -5.04 5.86
N TYR A 16 10.18 -6.26 5.63
CA TYR A 16 9.91 -7.04 4.43
C TYR A 16 8.65 -7.86 4.68
N VAL A 17 7.61 -7.58 3.91
CA VAL A 17 6.31 -8.25 4.01
C VAL A 17 6.01 -8.93 2.70
N THR A 18 5.92 -10.26 2.72
CA THR A 18 5.58 -11.03 1.52
C THR A 18 4.27 -11.77 1.75
N LEU A 19 3.28 -11.52 0.89
CA LEU A 19 2.05 -12.30 0.86
C LEU A 19 2.41 -13.74 0.54
N ASN A 20 2.03 -14.71 1.37
CA ASN A 20 2.53 -16.09 1.27
C ASN A 20 1.42 -17.12 1.19
N ARG A 21 0.59 -17.00 0.16
CA ARG A 21 -0.40 -17.98 -0.29
C ARG A 21 -0.28 -18.21 -1.80
N PRO A 22 0.94 -18.59 -2.31
CA PRO A 22 1.20 -18.64 -3.75
C PRO A 22 0.29 -19.63 -4.50
N GLU A 23 -0.14 -20.71 -3.86
CA GLU A 23 -1.09 -21.71 -4.39
C GLU A 23 -2.49 -21.14 -4.63
N ARG A 24 -2.84 -20.05 -3.94
CA ARG A 24 -4.08 -19.28 -4.09
C ARG A 24 -3.83 -17.91 -4.74
N LEU A 25 -2.69 -17.73 -5.41
CA LEU A 25 -2.29 -16.46 -6.03
C LEU A 25 -2.37 -15.27 -5.05
N ASN A 26 -2.09 -15.52 -3.77
CA ASN A 26 -2.14 -14.56 -2.68
C ASN A 26 -3.50 -13.86 -2.52
N ALA A 27 -4.59 -14.57 -2.84
CA ALA A 27 -5.95 -14.05 -2.64
C ALA A 27 -6.20 -13.70 -1.17
N LEU A 28 -6.87 -12.58 -0.93
CA LEU A 28 -7.18 -12.04 0.39
C LEU A 28 -8.25 -12.90 1.08
N SER A 29 -7.80 -13.78 1.95
CA SER A 29 -8.62 -14.53 2.89
C SER A 29 -8.72 -13.78 4.23
N ASP A 30 -9.68 -14.13 5.09
CA ASP A 30 -9.79 -13.54 6.42
C ASP A 30 -8.50 -13.68 7.25
N PRO A 31 -7.80 -14.85 7.26
CA PRO A 31 -6.49 -14.96 7.89
C PRO A 31 -5.45 -13.99 7.31
N LEU A 32 -5.38 -13.82 5.98
CA LEU A 32 -4.43 -12.91 5.36
C LEU A 32 -4.75 -11.45 5.71
N VAL A 33 -6.01 -11.05 5.72
CA VAL A 33 -6.45 -9.72 6.15
C VAL A 33 -6.11 -9.47 7.62
N ALA A 34 -6.31 -10.47 8.48
CA ALA A 34 -5.95 -10.38 9.90
C ALA A 34 -4.43 -10.26 10.08
N ASP A 35 -3.65 -11.05 9.35
CA ASP A 35 -2.19 -10.98 9.37
C ASP A 35 -1.66 -9.64 8.86
N LEU A 36 -2.23 -9.09 7.78
CA LEU A 36 -1.88 -7.75 7.29
C LEU A 36 -2.16 -6.66 8.34
N ARG A 37 -3.28 -6.75 9.05
CA ARG A 37 -3.58 -5.81 10.16
C ARG A 37 -2.57 -5.95 11.28
N ARG A 38 -2.20 -7.17 11.68
CA ARG A 38 -1.18 -7.42 12.71
C ARG A 38 0.18 -6.91 12.27
N ALA A 39 0.56 -7.13 11.02
CA ALA A 39 1.80 -6.62 10.45
C ALA A 39 1.86 -5.08 10.51
N ALA A 40 0.78 -4.40 10.11
CA ALA A 40 0.69 -2.94 10.22
C ALA A 40 0.86 -2.46 11.67
N ALA A 41 0.23 -3.12 12.64
CA ALA A 41 0.36 -2.79 14.06
C ALA A 41 1.80 -2.98 14.58
N VAL A 42 2.49 -4.04 14.14
CA VAL A 42 3.91 -4.28 14.46
C VAL A 42 4.80 -3.17 13.87
N ILE A 43 4.58 -2.81 12.61
CA ILE A 43 5.34 -1.74 11.94
C ILE A 43 5.12 -0.41 12.65
N GLU A 44 3.88 -0.09 13.01
CA GLU A 44 3.54 1.18 13.65
C GLU A 44 4.14 1.30 15.05
N SER A 45 4.18 0.21 15.83
CA SER A 45 4.70 0.19 17.19
C SER A 45 6.22 0.05 17.30
N ASN A 46 6.92 -0.33 16.25
CA ASN A 46 8.37 -0.54 16.28
C ASN A 46 9.11 0.64 15.63
N ALA A 47 9.71 1.50 16.45
CA ALA A 47 10.43 2.69 16.00
C ALA A 47 11.67 2.38 15.13
N ASP A 48 12.24 1.17 15.22
CA ASP A 48 13.39 0.76 14.40
C ASP A 48 12.99 0.49 12.95
N ILE A 49 11.69 0.27 12.68
CA ILE A 49 11.19 0.13 11.31
C ILE A 49 10.98 1.53 10.72
N ARG A 50 11.66 1.82 9.62
CA ARG A 50 11.70 3.13 8.94
C ARG A 50 11.17 3.09 7.51
N ALA A 51 11.01 1.90 6.93
CA ALA A 51 10.39 1.67 5.63
C ALA A 51 9.74 0.28 5.57
N VAL A 52 8.85 0.09 4.62
CA VAL A 52 8.22 -1.21 4.33
C VAL A 52 8.47 -1.57 2.88
N LEU A 53 8.72 -2.85 2.61
CA LEU A 53 8.68 -3.45 1.28
C LEU A 53 7.63 -4.55 1.27
N LEU A 54 6.57 -4.36 0.48
CA LEU A 54 5.47 -5.33 0.30
C LEU A 54 5.56 -5.98 -1.08
N THR A 55 5.47 -7.30 -1.14
CA THR A 55 5.40 -8.08 -2.40
C THR A 55 4.58 -9.36 -2.23
N GLY A 56 4.43 -10.15 -3.29
CA GLY A 56 3.76 -11.44 -3.28
C GLY A 56 4.72 -12.61 -3.54
N ALA A 57 4.54 -13.73 -2.85
CA ALA A 57 5.24 -14.97 -3.18
C ALA A 57 4.67 -15.60 -4.47
N GLY A 58 5.54 -16.27 -5.22
CA GLY A 58 5.15 -16.98 -6.44
C GLY A 58 4.88 -16.05 -7.63
N ARG A 59 3.93 -16.45 -8.49
CA ARG A 59 3.68 -15.82 -9.80
C ARG A 59 2.70 -14.65 -9.80
N ALA A 60 2.10 -14.31 -8.68
CA ALA A 60 1.11 -13.24 -8.57
C ALA A 60 1.43 -12.33 -7.39
N PHE A 61 1.10 -11.07 -7.51
CA PHE A 61 1.06 -10.19 -6.35
C PHE A 61 -0.12 -10.54 -5.47
N CYS A 62 -1.36 -10.33 -5.97
CA CYS A 62 -2.60 -10.68 -5.26
C CYS A 62 -3.76 -10.76 -6.25
N ALA A 63 -4.48 -11.88 -6.26
CA ALA A 63 -5.59 -12.12 -7.18
C ALA A 63 -6.94 -11.53 -6.70
N GLY A 64 -6.96 -10.76 -5.63
CA GLY A 64 -8.18 -10.15 -5.08
C GLY A 64 -8.77 -10.93 -3.90
N ALA A 65 -10.07 -10.76 -3.64
CA ALA A 65 -10.74 -11.48 -2.56
C ALA A 65 -10.79 -12.99 -2.82
N ASP A 66 -10.56 -13.79 -1.79
CA ASP A 66 -10.68 -15.26 -1.88
C ASP A 66 -12.15 -15.64 -1.88
N LEU A 67 -12.67 -15.95 -3.07
CA LEU A 67 -14.09 -16.34 -3.26
C LEU A 67 -14.30 -17.86 -3.22
N THR A 68 -13.22 -18.66 -3.07
CA THR A 68 -13.29 -20.11 -3.33
C THR A 68 -13.34 -20.98 -2.09
N GLY A 69 -13.25 -20.41 -0.90
CA GLY A 69 -13.05 -21.31 0.16
C GLY A 69 -13.47 -20.87 1.54
N ASP A 70 -12.57 -20.99 2.43
CA ASP A 70 -12.77 -20.87 3.86
C ASP A 70 -13.38 -19.54 4.30
N ASN A 71 -13.36 -18.52 3.43
CA ASN A 71 -14.03 -17.24 3.67
C ASN A 71 -15.55 -17.28 3.43
N ALA A 72 -16.03 -18.21 2.60
CA ALA A 72 -17.48 -18.43 2.46
C ALA A 72 -18.04 -19.09 3.74
N ALA A 73 -17.15 -19.69 4.54
CA ALA A 73 -17.47 -20.42 5.77
C ALA A 73 -16.94 -19.76 7.05
N ALA A 74 -15.96 -18.85 6.93
CA ALA A 74 -15.33 -18.17 8.08
C ALA A 74 -15.94 -16.80 8.37
N GLY A 75 -17.16 -16.58 8.05
CA GLY A 75 -17.95 -15.67 8.86
C GLY A 75 -17.94 -16.18 10.31
N PRO A 76 -18.13 -15.31 11.32
CA PRO A 76 -18.29 -15.77 12.68
C PRO A 76 -19.28 -16.96 12.70
N PRO A 77 -19.12 -17.96 13.61
CA PRO A 77 -19.80 -19.27 13.56
C PRO A 77 -21.32 -19.28 13.47
N GLN A 78 -21.94 -18.15 13.28
CA GLN A 78 -23.32 -17.98 12.81
C GLN A 78 -23.37 -16.80 11.85
N PRO A 79 -23.88 -16.97 10.60
CA PRO A 79 -24.21 -15.80 9.81
C PRO A 79 -25.21 -14.98 10.61
N PRO A 80 -24.98 -13.69 10.85
CA PRO A 80 -26.03 -12.85 11.39
C PRO A 80 -27.24 -13.02 10.46
N ALA A 81 -28.42 -13.16 11.02
CA ALA A 81 -29.66 -13.14 10.26
C ALA A 81 -29.66 -11.85 9.43
N GLY A 82 -29.53 -11.98 8.10
CA GLY A 82 -29.40 -10.81 7.23
C GLY A 82 -29.15 -11.17 5.78
N SER A 83 -29.32 -10.21 4.89
CA SER A 83 -29.08 -10.35 3.46
C SER A 83 -27.59 -10.54 3.18
N THR A 84 -27.25 -11.03 1.97
CA THR A 84 -25.85 -11.09 1.49
C THR A 84 -25.18 -9.72 1.54
N GLY A 85 -25.90 -8.64 1.18
CA GLY A 85 -25.39 -7.28 1.25
C GLY A 85 -25.03 -6.83 2.67
N GLU A 86 -25.82 -7.23 3.68
CA GLU A 86 -25.50 -6.94 5.09
C GLU A 86 -24.26 -7.68 5.56
N ARG A 87 -24.07 -8.94 5.14
CA ARG A 87 -22.85 -9.69 5.43
C ARG A 87 -21.61 -9.05 4.78
N ILE A 88 -21.69 -8.67 3.51
CA ILE A 88 -20.61 -7.95 2.81
C ILE A 88 -20.27 -6.66 3.56
N ARG A 89 -21.29 -5.85 3.91
CA ARG A 89 -21.07 -4.60 4.67
C ARG A 89 -20.38 -4.86 5.99
N ALA A 90 -20.83 -5.84 6.76
CA ALA A 90 -20.24 -6.18 8.04
C ALA A 90 -18.77 -6.62 7.89
N SER A 91 -18.47 -7.49 6.92
CA SER A 91 -17.11 -7.94 6.64
C SER A 91 -16.21 -6.79 6.25
N MET A 92 -16.66 -5.89 5.36
CA MET A 92 -15.89 -4.69 5.00
C MET A 92 -15.62 -3.81 6.23
N GLN A 93 -16.62 -3.52 7.06
CA GLN A 93 -16.49 -2.64 8.21
C GLN A 93 -15.62 -3.23 9.33
N GLN A 94 -15.68 -4.54 9.55
CA GLN A 94 -15.00 -5.20 10.66
C GLN A 94 -13.59 -5.70 10.31
N HIS A 95 -13.33 -6.04 9.05
CA HIS A 95 -12.10 -6.69 8.64
C HIS A 95 -11.32 -5.88 7.59
N PHE A 96 -11.92 -5.63 6.41
CA PHE A 96 -11.17 -5.05 5.29
C PHE A 96 -10.87 -3.55 5.49
N ASN A 97 -11.87 -2.73 5.82
CA ASN A 97 -11.65 -1.29 5.97
C ASN A 97 -10.65 -0.95 7.08
N PRO A 98 -10.66 -1.61 8.26
CA PRO A 98 -9.61 -1.42 9.26
C PRO A 98 -8.21 -1.82 8.77
N MET A 99 -8.09 -2.86 7.94
CA MET A 99 -6.82 -3.23 7.33
C MET A 99 -6.32 -2.15 6.37
N VAL A 100 -7.20 -1.69 5.45
CA VAL A 100 -6.86 -0.59 4.52
C VAL A 100 -6.40 0.65 5.26
N ASN A 101 -7.16 1.09 6.27
CA ASN A 101 -6.82 2.26 7.06
C ASN A 101 -5.47 2.09 7.77
N ALA A 102 -5.19 0.92 8.33
CA ALA A 102 -3.94 0.65 9.03
C ALA A 102 -2.72 0.77 8.10
N TRP A 103 -2.82 0.23 6.87
CA TRP A 103 -1.74 0.33 5.87
C TRP A 103 -1.59 1.74 5.29
N TYR A 104 -2.70 2.38 4.97
CA TYR A 104 -2.69 3.74 4.41
C TYR A 104 -2.11 4.79 5.36
N GLN A 105 -2.34 4.61 6.67
CA GLN A 105 -1.91 5.54 7.72
C GLN A 105 -0.53 5.22 8.31
N LEU A 106 0.15 4.15 7.86
CA LEU A 106 1.48 3.83 8.37
C LEU A 106 2.39 5.06 8.37
N ARG A 107 3.05 5.31 9.51
CA ARG A 107 3.98 6.45 9.69
C ARG A 107 5.20 6.37 8.79
N VAL A 108 5.56 5.18 8.31
CA VAL A 108 6.73 4.94 7.45
C VAL A 108 6.32 4.78 5.99
N PRO A 109 7.21 5.09 5.04
CA PRO A 109 6.96 4.87 3.62
C PRO A 109 6.80 3.39 3.30
N VAL A 110 5.87 3.10 2.39
CA VAL A 110 5.58 1.76 1.88
C VAL A 110 5.97 1.67 0.41
N VAL A 111 6.94 0.82 0.10
CA VAL A 111 7.30 0.42 -1.26
C VAL A 111 6.57 -0.87 -1.60
N VAL A 112 5.87 -0.89 -2.73
CA VAL A 112 5.19 -2.10 -3.21
C VAL A 112 5.87 -2.60 -4.48
N ALA A 113 6.23 -3.88 -4.49
CA ALA A 113 6.77 -4.58 -5.66
C ALA A 113 5.73 -5.56 -6.21
N VAL A 114 5.04 -5.16 -7.29
CA VAL A 114 4.01 -5.98 -7.94
C VAL A 114 4.68 -6.97 -8.89
N ASN A 115 4.88 -8.18 -8.41
CA ASN A 115 5.66 -9.24 -9.10
C ASN A 115 4.85 -10.03 -10.12
N GLY A 116 3.55 -9.75 -10.31
CA GLY A 116 2.70 -10.46 -11.23
C GLY A 116 1.29 -9.87 -11.23
N VAL A 117 0.27 -10.71 -11.40
CA VAL A 117 -1.12 -10.24 -11.45
C VAL A 117 -1.52 -9.57 -10.14
N ALA A 118 -2.09 -8.37 -10.24
CA ALA A 118 -2.88 -7.68 -9.23
C ALA A 118 -4.30 -7.55 -9.75
N ALA A 119 -5.29 -8.18 -9.08
CA ALA A 119 -6.67 -8.19 -9.55
C ALA A 119 -7.65 -7.80 -8.46
N GLY A 120 -8.66 -7.00 -8.79
CA GLY A 120 -9.69 -6.54 -7.85
C GLY A 120 -9.09 -5.95 -6.58
N ALA A 121 -9.41 -6.51 -5.42
CA ALA A 121 -8.84 -6.10 -4.13
C ALA A 121 -7.29 -6.13 -4.08
N GLY A 122 -6.64 -6.92 -4.96
CA GLY A 122 -5.19 -6.92 -5.12
C GLY A 122 -4.64 -5.64 -5.75
N VAL A 123 -5.39 -5.01 -6.67
CA VAL A 123 -5.07 -3.68 -7.19
C VAL A 123 -5.15 -2.67 -6.04
N SER A 124 -6.26 -2.69 -5.29
CA SER A 124 -6.45 -1.81 -4.14
C SER A 124 -5.31 -1.92 -3.13
N LEU A 125 -4.88 -3.16 -2.81
CA LEU A 125 -3.76 -3.40 -1.89
C LEU A 125 -2.44 -2.82 -2.44
N ALA A 126 -2.17 -2.99 -3.74
CA ALA A 126 -0.97 -2.42 -4.36
C ALA A 126 -0.96 -0.88 -4.29
N LEU A 127 -2.11 -0.24 -4.53
CA LEU A 127 -2.25 1.22 -4.57
C LEU A 127 -2.23 1.88 -3.18
N GLN A 128 -2.17 1.12 -2.09
CA GLN A 128 -1.92 1.65 -0.74
C GLN A 128 -0.43 1.97 -0.53
N GLY A 129 0.45 1.52 -1.42
CA GLY A 129 1.87 1.87 -1.38
C GLY A 129 2.13 3.32 -1.76
N ASP A 130 3.12 3.93 -1.11
CA ASP A 130 3.59 5.28 -1.45
C ASP A 130 4.41 5.27 -2.75
N ILE A 131 5.15 4.20 -3.00
CA ILE A 131 5.94 3.98 -4.23
C ILE A 131 5.67 2.58 -4.73
N VAL A 132 5.00 2.47 -5.88
CA VAL A 132 4.61 1.19 -6.47
C VAL A 132 5.44 0.91 -7.71
N LEU A 133 6.20 -0.19 -7.69
CA LEU A 133 6.89 -0.72 -8.86
C LEU A 133 6.19 -1.98 -9.34
N ALA A 134 6.21 -2.23 -10.64
CA ALA A 134 5.69 -3.48 -11.19
C ALA A 134 6.69 -4.13 -12.16
N ALA A 135 6.75 -5.46 -12.15
CA ALA A 135 7.42 -6.24 -13.18
C ALA A 135 6.74 -6.01 -14.53
N LYS A 136 7.48 -6.06 -15.64
CA LYS A 136 6.92 -5.94 -17.01
C LYS A 136 5.82 -6.97 -17.28
N SER A 137 5.93 -8.16 -16.73
CA SER A 137 4.92 -9.22 -16.84
C SER A 137 3.69 -9.00 -15.96
N ALA A 138 3.73 -8.04 -15.02
CA ALA A 138 2.62 -7.77 -14.13
C ALA A 138 1.45 -7.08 -14.86
N THR A 139 0.25 -7.30 -14.34
CA THR A 139 -0.99 -6.73 -14.88
C THR A 139 -1.91 -6.28 -13.75
N PHE A 140 -2.67 -5.22 -14.00
CA PHE A 140 -3.68 -4.68 -13.11
C PHE A 140 -5.07 -4.90 -13.73
N ILE A 141 -6.03 -5.45 -12.96
CA ILE A 141 -7.34 -5.83 -13.48
C ILE A 141 -8.42 -5.49 -12.46
N GLU A 142 -9.35 -4.61 -12.80
CA GLU A 142 -10.50 -4.27 -11.97
C GLU A 142 -11.71 -5.13 -12.32
N LEU A 143 -11.86 -6.28 -11.66
CA LEU A 143 -12.85 -7.31 -12.02
C LEU A 143 -14.22 -7.14 -11.36
N PHE A 144 -14.41 -6.18 -10.48
CA PHE A 144 -15.60 -6.08 -9.63
C PHE A 144 -16.90 -5.96 -10.45
N ALA A 145 -17.03 -4.92 -11.28
CA ALA A 145 -18.26 -4.69 -12.02
C ALA A 145 -18.50 -5.78 -13.09
N PRO A 146 -17.54 -6.06 -14.01
CA PRO A 146 -17.83 -6.96 -15.13
C PRO A 146 -17.93 -8.44 -14.75
N LYS A 147 -17.43 -8.84 -13.57
CA LYS A 147 -17.45 -10.25 -13.14
C LYS A 147 -18.35 -10.52 -11.95
N LEU A 148 -18.52 -9.56 -11.05
CA LEU A 148 -19.23 -9.77 -9.79
C LEU A 148 -20.46 -8.88 -9.63
N GLY A 149 -20.68 -7.89 -10.52
CA GLY A 149 -21.76 -6.92 -10.39
C GLY A 149 -21.60 -6.02 -9.14
N LEU A 150 -20.36 -5.82 -8.69
CA LEU A 150 -20.03 -5.00 -7.51
C LEU A 150 -19.20 -3.79 -7.93
N ILE A 151 -19.16 -2.79 -7.09
CA ILE A 151 -18.21 -1.67 -7.24
C ILE A 151 -16.84 -2.08 -6.71
N PRO A 152 -15.73 -1.46 -7.18
CA PRO A 152 -14.42 -1.62 -6.56
C PRO A 152 -14.43 -1.22 -5.09
N ASP A 153 -13.71 -1.97 -4.28
CA ASP A 153 -13.61 -1.78 -2.84
C ASP A 153 -12.16 -1.59 -2.35
N LEU A 154 -11.91 -1.75 -1.07
CA LEU A 154 -10.60 -1.59 -0.41
C LEU A 154 -9.87 -0.28 -0.80
N GLY A 155 -10.61 0.75 -1.15
CA GLY A 155 -10.06 2.06 -1.50
C GLY A 155 -9.82 2.28 -3.00
N SER A 156 -10.04 1.32 -3.91
CA SER A 156 -9.87 1.54 -5.35
C SER A 156 -10.65 2.77 -5.84
N THR A 157 -11.87 2.96 -5.38
CA THR A 157 -12.69 4.14 -5.76
C THR A 157 -12.12 5.47 -5.23
N PHE A 158 -11.23 5.41 -4.25
CA PHE A 158 -10.49 6.56 -3.74
C PHE A 158 -9.17 6.75 -4.51
N PHE A 159 -8.36 5.70 -4.68
CA PHE A 159 -7.03 5.79 -5.28
C PHE A 159 -7.06 6.00 -6.79
N LEU A 160 -7.83 5.18 -7.53
CA LEU A 160 -7.84 5.21 -9.00
C LEU A 160 -8.10 6.60 -9.59
N PRO A 161 -9.21 7.30 -9.25
CA PRO A 161 -9.48 8.60 -9.88
C PRO A 161 -8.46 9.67 -9.49
N ARG A 162 -7.75 9.53 -8.39
CA ARG A 162 -6.69 10.44 -7.96
C ARG A 162 -5.38 10.21 -8.71
N LEU A 163 -5.09 8.98 -9.05
CA LEU A 163 -3.85 8.62 -9.75
C LEU A 163 -3.97 8.80 -11.26
N VAL A 164 -5.07 8.31 -11.88
CA VAL A 164 -5.19 8.27 -13.35
C VAL A 164 -6.29 9.18 -13.89
N GLY A 165 -6.96 9.92 -13.04
CA GLY A 165 -8.13 10.73 -13.40
C GLY A 165 -9.40 9.90 -13.59
N THR A 166 -10.56 10.57 -13.49
CA THR A 166 -11.88 9.91 -13.46
C THR A 166 -12.18 9.11 -14.74
N ALA A 167 -11.74 9.59 -15.91
CA ALA A 167 -12.03 8.92 -17.19
C ALA A 167 -11.38 7.53 -17.27
N ARG A 168 -10.07 7.45 -16.98
CA ARG A 168 -9.34 6.16 -16.98
C ARG A 168 -9.82 5.24 -15.85
N ALA A 169 -10.08 5.79 -14.66
CA ALA A 169 -10.63 5.03 -13.55
C ALA A 169 -11.97 4.37 -13.90
N LYS A 170 -12.89 5.11 -14.55
CA LYS A 170 -14.16 4.54 -15.05
C LYS A 170 -13.92 3.48 -16.12
N GLY A 171 -13.02 3.72 -17.09
CA GLY A 171 -12.69 2.74 -18.13
C GLY A 171 -12.22 1.43 -17.52
N LEU A 172 -11.23 1.47 -16.61
CA LEU A 172 -10.69 0.28 -15.94
C LEU A 172 -11.78 -0.49 -15.17
N THR A 173 -12.62 0.22 -14.42
CA THR A 173 -13.59 -0.43 -13.52
C THR A 173 -14.85 -0.92 -14.22
N LEU A 174 -15.29 -0.26 -15.29
CA LEU A 174 -16.49 -0.65 -16.04
C LEU A 174 -16.21 -1.77 -17.04
N LEU A 175 -15.03 -1.76 -17.70
CA LEU A 175 -14.66 -2.74 -18.70
C LEU A 175 -13.96 -3.97 -18.08
N GLY A 176 -13.12 -3.77 -17.07
CA GLY A 176 -12.34 -4.83 -16.44
C GLY A 176 -11.24 -5.39 -17.33
N ASP A 177 -10.78 -4.62 -18.28
CA ASP A 177 -9.68 -5.01 -19.15
C ASP A 177 -8.35 -5.04 -18.38
N LYS A 178 -7.41 -5.84 -18.89
CA LYS A 178 -6.06 -5.91 -18.34
C LYS A 178 -5.30 -4.64 -18.68
N LEU A 179 -4.81 -3.94 -17.67
CA LEU A 179 -3.84 -2.88 -17.81
C LEU A 179 -2.45 -3.47 -17.64
N THR A 180 -1.55 -3.27 -18.62
CA THR A 180 -0.15 -3.70 -18.51
C THR A 180 0.61 -2.84 -17.50
N ALA A 181 1.71 -3.35 -16.96
CA ALA A 181 2.57 -2.57 -16.05
C ALA A 181 3.18 -1.34 -16.75
N ALA A 182 3.47 -1.44 -18.05
CA ALA A 182 3.97 -0.31 -18.83
C ALA A 182 2.91 0.79 -18.95
N ASP A 183 1.69 0.46 -19.37
CA ASP A 183 0.60 1.43 -19.45
C ASP A 183 0.24 1.99 -18.05
N ALA A 184 0.31 1.18 -17.00
CA ALA A 184 0.08 1.62 -15.64
C ALA A 184 1.09 2.69 -15.21
N ALA A 185 2.36 2.55 -15.58
CA ALA A 185 3.39 3.55 -15.34
C ALA A 185 3.15 4.82 -16.19
N ASP A 186 2.87 4.65 -17.48
CA ASP A 186 2.60 5.77 -18.40
C ASP A 186 1.36 6.58 -18.02
N TRP A 187 0.37 5.92 -17.40
CA TRP A 187 -0.84 6.58 -16.91
C TRP A 187 -0.66 7.27 -15.56
N GLY A 188 0.45 7.01 -14.87
CA GLY A 188 0.68 7.50 -13.53
C GLY A 188 -0.04 6.71 -12.43
N LEU A 189 -0.50 5.49 -12.75
CA LEU A 189 -1.10 4.59 -11.75
C LEU A 189 -0.04 4.08 -10.77
N ILE A 190 1.17 3.83 -11.28
CA ILE A 190 2.32 3.34 -10.50
C ILE A 190 3.56 4.19 -10.80
N TRP A 191 4.56 4.10 -9.90
CA TRP A 191 5.80 4.84 -10.02
C TRP A 191 6.65 4.40 -11.22
N ALA A 192 6.81 3.09 -11.42
CA ALA A 192 7.63 2.56 -12.50
C ALA A 192 7.29 1.12 -12.87
N CYS A 193 7.45 0.81 -14.17
CA CYS A 193 7.54 -0.53 -14.69
C CYS A 193 9.01 -0.88 -14.92
N VAL A 194 9.44 -2.06 -14.47
CA VAL A 194 10.84 -2.52 -14.56
C VAL A 194 10.92 -3.96 -15.06
N ASP A 195 12.08 -4.38 -15.53
CA ASP A 195 12.27 -5.78 -15.92
C ASP A 195 12.06 -6.71 -14.72
N ASP A 196 11.43 -7.85 -14.96
CA ASP A 196 11.06 -8.82 -13.92
C ASP A 196 12.25 -9.23 -13.05
N ALA A 197 13.41 -9.45 -13.66
CA ALA A 197 14.63 -9.89 -12.99
C ALA A 197 15.18 -8.89 -11.97
N VAL A 198 14.87 -7.59 -12.12
CA VAL A 198 15.42 -6.54 -11.26
C VAL A 198 14.37 -5.90 -10.35
N LEU A 199 13.11 -6.34 -10.39
CA LEU A 199 12.03 -5.74 -9.62
C LEU A 199 12.35 -5.66 -8.12
N LEU A 200 12.69 -6.80 -7.51
CA LEU A 200 12.94 -6.85 -6.06
C LEU A 200 14.19 -6.06 -5.66
N GLU A 201 15.25 -6.13 -6.47
CA GLU A 201 16.46 -5.32 -6.25
C GLU A 201 16.16 -3.82 -6.27
N ARG A 202 15.39 -3.35 -7.27
CA ARG A 202 15.02 -1.95 -7.40
C ARG A 202 14.12 -1.50 -6.24
N ALA A 203 13.14 -2.30 -5.87
CA ALA A 203 12.25 -2.01 -4.76
C ALA A 203 13.03 -1.98 -3.42
N GLN A 204 13.95 -2.92 -3.21
CA GLN A 204 14.81 -2.96 -2.04
C GLN A 204 15.72 -1.73 -1.97
N SER A 205 16.36 -1.34 -3.08
CA SER A 205 17.19 -0.13 -3.15
C SER A 205 16.42 1.12 -2.75
N ILE A 206 15.15 1.25 -3.19
CA ILE A 206 14.28 2.37 -2.80
C ILE A 206 13.95 2.28 -1.30
N ALA A 207 13.58 1.11 -0.80
CA ALA A 207 13.27 0.93 0.63
C ALA A 207 14.47 1.24 1.53
N GLN A 208 15.68 0.86 1.12
CA GLN A 208 16.94 1.21 1.83
C GLN A 208 17.17 2.72 1.87
N ARG A 209 16.98 3.41 0.75
CA ARG A 209 17.09 4.89 0.72
C ARG A 209 16.08 5.55 1.65
N LEU A 210 14.84 5.04 1.70
CA LEU A 210 13.79 5.55 2.58
C LEU A 210 14.11 5.23 4.06
N ALA A 211 14.57 4.03 4.37
CA ALA A 211 14.97 3.66 5.72
C ALA A 211 16.16 4.50 6.24
N ALA A 212 17.05 4.95 5.37
CA ALA A 212 18.15 5.85 5.71
C ALA A 212 17.74 7.34 5.75
N GLY A 213 16.53 7.67 5.32
CA GLY A 213 16.04 9.05 5.21
C GLY A 213 15.41 9.61 6.49
N PRO A 214 14.95 10.86 6.50
CA PRO A 214 14.34 11.52 7.65
C PRO A 214 12.88 11.02 7.85
N THR A 215 12.69 9.99 8.65
CA THR A 215 11.41 9.29 8.81
C THR A 215 10.25 10.22 9.22
N GLN A 216 10.49 11.17 10.11
CA GLN A 216 9.45 12.14 10.53
C GLN A 216 9.02 13.04 9.36
N ALA A 217 9.95 13.48 8.50
CA ALA A 217 9.61 14.26 7.33
C ALA A 217 8.75 13.43 6.34
N PHE A 218 9.11 12.16 6.12
CA PHE A 218 8.31 11.27 5.26
C PHE A 218 6.90 11.06 5.81
N GLN A 219 6.76 10.84 7.11
CA GLN A 219 5.44 10.75 7.76
C GLN A 219 4.59 11.99 7.50
N ARG A 220 5.17 13.19 7.66
CA ARG A 220 4.45 14.44 7.46
C ARG A 220 4.10 14.68 6.00
N ILE A 221 4.96 14.31 5.05
CA ILE A 221 4.66 14.33 3.61
C ILE A 221 3.44 13.46 3.32
N LYS A 222 3.42 12.23 3.82
CA LYS A 222 2.26 11.34 3.68
C LYS A 222 1.00 11.98 4.26
N THR A 223 1.08 12.51 5.47
CA THR A 223 -0.06 13.19 6.13
C THR A 223 -0.60 14.32 5.28
N VAL A 224 0.27 15.22 4.80
CA VAL A 224 -0.15 16.40 4.02
C VAL A 224 -0.78 16.00 2.69
N PHE A 225 -0.21 15.02 1.98
CA PHE A 225 -0.75 14.58 0.69
C PHE A 225 -2.02 13.73 0.83
N ASN A 226 -2.21 13.09 1.97
CA ASN A 226 -3.39 12.26 2.24
C ASN A 226 -4.60 13.07 2.72
N ILE A 227 -4.44 14.36 3.06
CA ILE A 227 -5.56 15.25 3.42
C ILE A 227 -6.42 15.51 2.18
N GLN A 228 -7.72 15.28 2.33
CA GLN A 228 -8.72 15.45 1.26
C GLN A 228 -10.03 16.00 1.80
N PRO A 229 -10.74 16.84 1.05
CA PRO A 229 -10.34 17.47 -0.22
C PRO A 229 -9.15 18.42 0.00
N PRO A 230 -8.41 18.76 -1.06
CA PRO A 230 -7.39 19.78 -0.92
C PRO A 230 -8.05 21.04 -0.37
N ALA A 231 -7.49 21.52 0.70
CA ALA A 231 -7.81 22.82 1.28
C ALA A 231 -7.61 23.91 0.22
N THR A 232 -8.09 25.11 0.50
CA THR A 232 -7.67 26.29 -0.26
C THR A 232 -6.14 26.41 -0.20
N LEU A 233 -5.52 27.13 -1.14
CA LEU A 233 -4.09 27.39 -1.08
C LEU A 233 -3.66 27.96 0.28
N ALA A 234 -4.47 28.85 0.86
CA ALA A 234 -4.19 29.47 2.15
C ALA A 234 -4.15 28.43 3.30
N GLU A 235 -5.11 27.51 3.33
CA GLU A 235 -5.15 26.42 4.31
C GLU A 235 -3.99 25.46 4.12
N GLN A 236 -3.64 25.14 2.86
CA GLN A 236 -2.48 24.29 2.56
C GLN A 236 -1.17 24.92 3.01
N LEU A 237 -0.96 26.23 2.74
CA LEU A 237 0.23 26.96 3.19
C LEU A 237 0.31 27.04 4.72
N ALA A 238 -0.82 27.18 5.42
CA ALA A 238 -0.85 27.16 6.89
C ALA A 238 -0.43 25.77 7.42
N LEU A 239 -0.95 24.70 6.82
CA LEU A 239 -0.59 23.32 7.18
C LEU A 239 0.91 23.05 6.93
N GLU A 240 1.45 23.51 5.80
CA GLU A 240 2.88 23.40 5.50
C GLU A 240 3.74 24.11 6.55
N ALA A 241 3.33 25.32 6.97
CA ALA A 241 4.04 26.07 8.00
C ALA A 241 4.10 25.33 9.34
N GLU A 242 2.98 24.71 9.77
CA GLU A 242 2.94 23.89 10.99
C GLU A 242 3.87 22.68 10.91
N HIS A 243 3.82 21.96 9.78
CA HIS A 243 4.68 20.80 9.60
C HIS A 243 6.15 21.17 9.47
N GLN A 244 6.49 22.26 8.79
CA GLN A 244 7.85 22.77 8.69
C GLN A 244 8.39 23.23 10.05
N ALA A 245 7.60 23.93 10.85
CA ALA A 245 8.00 24.34 12.19
C ALA A 245 8.34 23.12 13.06
N ALA A 246 7.46 22.12 13.08
CA ALA A 246 7.69 20.91 13.86
C ALA A 246 8.90 20.08 13.37
N LEU A 247 9.17 20.08 12.06
CA LEU A 247 10.37 19.41 11.51
C LEU A 247 11.63 20.22 11.78
N GLY A 248 11.56 21.55 11.85
CA GLY A 248 12.67 22.44 12.18
C GLY A 248 13.30 22.17 13.55
N ASP A 249 12.54 21.61 14.48
CA ASP A 249 13.00 21.24 15.83
C ASP A 249 13.63 19.83 15.90
N THR A 250 13.68 19.08 14.78
CA THR A 250 14.22 17.71 14.77
C THR A 250 15.73 17.67 14.65
N LYS A 251 16.33 16.59 15.16
CA LYS A 251 17.75 16.30 14.98
C LYS A 251 18.11 16.12 13.51
N ASP A 252 17.18 15.52 12.74
CA ASP A 252 17.40 15.28 11.31
C ASP A 252 17.45 16.58 10.51
N PHE A 253 16.68 17.61 10.86
CA PHE A 253 16.80 18.93 10.25
C PHE A 253 18.18 19.57 10.54
N ALA A 254 18.61 19.52 11.81
CA ALA A 254 19.93 20.06 12.20
C ALA A 254 21.09 19.34 11.47
N GLU A 255 21.01 18.01 11.36
CA GLU A 255 21.96 17.21 10.58
C GLU A 255 21.91 17.57 9.10
N GLY A 256 20.71 17.70 8.52
CA GLY A 256 20.54 18.08 7.12
C GLY A 256 21.20 19.42 6.79
N VAL A 257 21.02 20.43 7.63
CA VAL A 257 21.66 21.76 7.50
C VAL A 257 23.19 21.66 7.61
N THR A 258 23.66 20.88 8.59
CA THR A 258 25.09 20.68 8.79
C THR A 258 25.73 19.97 7.61
N ALA A 259 25.14 18.85 7.17
CA ALA A 259 25.62 18.07 6.04
C ALA A 259 25.64 18.88 4.74
N PHE A 260 24.63 19.73 4.52
CA PHE A 260 24.58 20.63 3.36
C PHE A 260 25.73 21.64 3.36
N ARG A 261 26.00 22.26 4.51
CA ARG A 261 27.14 23.22 4.66
C ARG A 261 28.48 22.53 4.45
N ASP A 262 28.63 21.33 4.98
CA ASP A 262 29.87 20.55 4.91
C ASP A 262 30.02 19.81 3.55
N LYS A 263 29.05 19.92 2.64
CA LYS A 263 29.00 19.22 1.33
C LYS A 263 29.20 17.71 1.43
N ARG A 264 28.62 17.11 2.42
CA ARG A 264 28.60 15.67 2.66
C ARG A 264 27.18 15.11 2.63
N ALA A 265 27.03 13.78 2.51
CA ALA A 265 25.74 13.12 2.69
C ALA A 265 25.26 13.24 4.15
N PRO A 266 23.97 13.52 4.38
CA PRO A 266 23.39 13.53 5.72
C PRO A 266 23.25 12.10 6.28
N LYS A 267 23.27 11.99 7.62
CA LYS A 267 23.06 10.73 8.35
C LYS A 267 21.85 10.89 9.25
N PHE A 268 20.68 10.63 8.70
CA PHE A 268 19.41 10.79 9.41
C PHE A 268 19.16 9.67 10.41
N SER A 269 18.73 10.06 11.60
CA SER A 269 18.35 9.13 12.68
C SER A 269 16.87 8.76 12.66
N GLY A 270 16.05 9.56 11.99
CA GLY A 270 14.58 9.45 12.02
C GLY A 270 13.94 10.14 13.24
N ALA A 271 14.71 10.94 14.00
CA ALA A 271 14.31 11.56 15.25
C ALA A 271 14.39 13.10 15.19
#